data_cdaf7bb4537f85a25b5061e4b8334c1f
#
_entry.id   cdaf7bb4537f85a25b5061e4b8334c1f
#
_cell.length_a   1.000
_cell.length_b   1.000
_cell.length_c   1.000
_cell.angle_alpha   90.00
_cell.angle_beta   90.00
_cell.angle_gamma   90.00
#
_symmetry.space_group_name_H-M   'P 1'
#
loop_
_entity.id
_entity.type
_entity.pdbx_description
1 polymer ?
#
loop_
_entity_poly.entity_id
_entity_poly.type
_entity_poly.pdbx_seq_one_letter_code
_entity_poly.pdbx_strand_id
1 'polypeptide(L)'
;MANLYRGKTETGKTVTGVLFTEEIMTCFEGDDRKTQHYIIVSRGIDWGFPYEYSKVKVLNDSVSAYTDVDVVGEDKFLHRVFENDVLSYDGHVGVVKYDKELCKFKVYFKEFALSLNKLNAHKFIYIKGA
;
A
#
# COMPACT_ATOMS: atom_id res chain seq x y z
N MET A 1 -4.61 10.36 10.07
CA MET A 1 -3.86 9.16 9.62
C MET A 1 -4.62 8.50 8.49
N ALA A 2 -4.02 8.40 7.33
CA ALA A 2 -4.69 7.80 6.19
C ALA A 2 -4.69 6.28 6.33
N ASN A 3 -5.89 5.67 6.35
CA ASN A 3 -6.04 4.22 6.32
C ASN A 3 -6.19 3.75 4.88
N LEU A 4 -5.19 4.08 4.05
CA LEU A 4 -5.20 3.75 2.65
C LEU A 4 -4.29 2.54 2.41
N TYR A 5 -4.84 1.55 1.71
CA TYR A 5 -4.14 0.33 1.37
C TYR A 5 -4.27 0.05 -0.11
N ARG A 6 -3.32 -0.68 -0.64
CA ARG A 6 -3.32 -1.16 -2.01
C ARG A 6 -3.29 -2.68 -1.98
N GLY A 7 -4.01 -3.31 -2.89
CA GLY A 7 -4.01 -4.75 -3.05
C GLY A 7 -4.22 -5.14 -4.50
N LYS A 8 -3.93 -6.41 -4.83
CA LYS A 8 -4.14 -6.97 -6.17
C LYS A 8 -5.20 -8.04 -6.12
N THR A 9 -6.09 -8.03 -7.10
CA THR A 9 -7.08 -9.09 -7.30
C THR A 9 -6.43 -10.33 -7.93
N GLU A 10 -7.14 -11.43 -7.97
CA GLU A 10 -6.68 -12.66 -8.64
C GLU A 10 -6.34 -12.46 -10.11
N THR A 11 -6.98 -11.49 -10.75
CA THR A 11 -6.71 -11.15 -12.15
C THR A 11 -5.55 -10.19 -12.34
N GLY A 12 -4.90 -9.78 -11.25
CA GLY A 12 -3.77 -8.86 -11.28
C GLY A 12 -4.13 -7.38 -11.30
N LYS A 13 -5.41 -7.06 -11.18
CA LYS A 13 -5.87 -5.67 -11.12
C LYS A 13 -5.52 -5.06 -9.76
N THR A 14 -4.92 -3.88 -9.78
CA THR A 14 -4.59 -3.13 -8.57
C THR A 14 -5.78 -2.29 -8.12
N VAL A 15 -6.12 -2.38 -6.84
CA VAL A 15 -7.18 -1.57 -6.21
C VAL A 15 -6.62 -0.86 -4.99
N THR A 16 -7.14 0.32 -4.71
CA THR A 16 -6.73 1.16 -3.59
C THR A 16 -7.95 1.60 -2.81
N GLY A 17 -7.88 1.54 -1.50
CA GLY A 17 -8.99 1.93 -0.63
C GLY A 17 -8.75 1.54 0.81
N VAL A 18 -9.82 1.38 1.56
CA VAL A 18 -9.78 1.00 2.98
C VAL A 18 -9.69 -0.52 3.11
N LEU A 19 -8.79 -0.99 3.95
CA LEU A 19 -8.63 -2.42 4.21
C LEU A 19 -9.76 -2.93 5.11
N PHE A 20 -10.39 -4.00 4.67
CA PHE A 20 -11.36 -4.77 5.45
C PHE A 20 -10.89 -6.21 5.54
N THR A 21 -10.78 -6.73 6.75
CA THR A 21 -10.33 -8.10 6.99
C THR A 21 -11.45 -8.92 7.60
N GLU A 22 -11.70 -10.09 7.03
CA GLU A 22 -12.73 -11.00 7.50
C GLU A 22 -12.10 -12.34 7.85
N GLU A 23 -12.48 -12.90 9.00
CA GLU A 23 -12.09 -14.24 9.38
C GLU A 23 -13.15 -15.22 8.88
N ILE A 24 -12.70 -16.21 8.12
CA ILE A 24 -13.58 -17.24 7.58
C ILE A 24 -13.24 -18.56 8.26
N MET A 25 -14.25 -19.16 8.89
CA MET A 25 -14.10 -20.51 9.44
C MET A 25 -14.34 -21.49 8.30
N THR A 26 -13.31 -22.25 7.92
CA THR A 26 -13.36 -23.15 6.76
C THR A 26 -13.63 -24.60 7.12
N CYS A 27 -13.67 -24.96 8.41
CA CYS A 27 -13.87 -26.34 8.84
C CYS A 27 -14.68 -26.41 10.13
N PHE A 28 -15.58 -27.40 10.22
CA PHE A 28 -16.37 -27.65 11.43
C PHE A 28 -15.56 -28.29 12.54
N GLU A 29 -14.44 -28.92 12.22
CA GLU A 29 -13.58 -29.61 13.17
C GLU A 29 -12.24 -28.88 13.24
N GLY A 30 -12.02 -28.07 14.27
CA GLY A 30 -10.75 -27.42 14.53
C GLY A 30 -10.69 -25.94 14.25
N ASP A 31 -9.54 -25.36 14.51
CA ASP A 31 -9.29 -23.92 14.47
C ASP A 31 -8.80 -23.41 13.13
N ASP A 32 -9.28 -23.97 12.02
CA ASP A 32 -8.90 -23.52 10.68
C ASP A 32 -9.62 -22.22 10.33
N ARG A 33 -9.15 -21.15 10.94
CA ARG A 33 -9.60 -19.81 10.61
C ARG A 33 -8.72 -19.26 9.49
N LYS A 34 -9.33 -18.91 8.38
CA LYS A 34 -8.63 -18.21 7.31
C LYS A 34 -9.02 -16.74 7.34
N THR A 35 -8.00 -15.91 7.18
CA THR A 35 -8.19 -14.48 7.05
C THR A 35 -8.27 -14.12 5.58
N GLN A 36 -9.29 -13.37 5.20
CA GLN A 36 -9.45 -12.87 3.85
C GLN A 36 -9.46 -11.34 3.86
N HIS A 37 -8.61 -10.74 3.06
CA HIS A 37 -8.54 -9.30 2.91
C HIS A 37 -9.36 -8.81 1.73
N TYR A 38 -9.99 -7.67 1.93
CA TYR A 38 -10.76 -6.94 0.91
C TYR A 38 -10.34 -5.49 0.93
N ILE A 39 -10.40 -4.84 -0.21
CA ILE A 39 -10.26 -3.38 -0.30
C ILE A 39 -11.62 -2.79 -0.60
N ILE A 40 -12.04 -1.86 0.24
CA ILE A 40 -13.29 -1.14 0.03
C ILE A 40 -12.98 0.09 -0.82
N VAL A 41 -13.50 0.07 -2.03
CA VAL A 41 -13.37 1.17 -2.98
C VAL A 41 -14.63 2.00 -2.94
N SER A 42 -14.49 3.28 -2.64
CA SER A 42 -15.62 4.21 -2.66
C SER A 42 -15.65 4.97 -3.98
N ARG A 43 -16.84 5.08 -4.55
CA ARG A 43 -17.09 5.98 -5.67
C ARG A 43 -17.92 7.14 -5.14
N GLY A 44 -17.32 8.32 -5.13
CA GLY A 44 -18.05 9.54 -4.83
C GLY A 44 -18.98 9.88 -5.98
N ILE A 45 -20.26 10.08 -5.68
CA ILE A 45 -21.20 10.61 -6.64
C ILE A 45 -21.37 12.08 -6.30
N ASP A 46 -21.20 12.95 -7.30
CA ASP A 46 -21.43 14.39 -7.14
C ASP A 46 -22.86 14.66 -6.67
N TRP A 47 -23.07 15.75 -5.97
CA TRP A 47 -24.37 16.25 -5.53
C TRP A 47 -24.97 15.65 -4.26
N GLY A 48 -24.15 15.20 -3.33
CA GLY A 48 -24.61 14.81 -2.00
C GLY A 48 -25.31 13.46 -1.93
N PHE A 49 -25.23 12.66 -2.98
CA PHE A 49 -25.69 11.28 -2.91
C PHE A 49 -24.74 10.41 -2.12
N PRO A 50 -25.24 9.35 -1.46
CA PRO A 50 -24.38 8.44 -0.73
C PRO A 50 -23.34 7.83 -1.65
N TYR A 51 -22.12 7.67 -1.13
CA TYR A 51 -21.06 7.00 -1.85
C TYR A 51 -21.44 5.54 -2.10
N GLU A 52 -21.16 5.08 -3.31
CA GLU A 52 -21.21 3.65 -3.58
C GLU A 52 -19.92 3.01 -3.09
N TYR A 53 -20.06 1.92 -2.36
CA TYR A 53 -18.93 1.16 -1.87
C TYR A 53 -18.90 -0.19 -2.54
N SER A 54 -17.73 -0.60 -3.02
CA SER A 54 -17.50 -1.93 -3.56
C SER A 54 -16.48 -2.64 -2.69
N LYS A 55 -16.83 -3.82 -2.19
CA LYS A 55 -15.91 -4.68 -1.45
C LYS A 55 -15.21 -5.61 -2.45
N VAL A 56 -13.93 -5.37 -2.69
CA VAL A 56 -13.14 -6.10 -3.68
C VAL A 56 -12.19 -7.06 -2.98
N LYS A 57 -12.31 -8.35 -3.29
CA LYS A 57 -11.42 -9.38 -2.77
C LYS A 57 -10.03 -9.22 -3.36
N VAL A 58 -9.01 -9.23 -2.52
CA VAL A 58 -7.61 -9.12 -2.92
C VAL A 58 -6.80 -10.28 -2.38
N LEU A 59 -5.67 -10.54 -3.03
CA LEU A 59 -4.72 -11.55 -2.55
C LEU A 59 -4.11 -11.05 -1.23
N ASN A 60 -4.13 -11.89 -0.21
CA ASN A 60 -3.70 -11.50 1.15
C ASN A 60 -2.25 -11.00 1.20
N ASP A 61 -1.37 -11.60 0.43
CA ASP A 61 0.04 -11.24 0.39
C ASP A 61 0.34 -9.99 -0.46
N SER A 62 -0.67 -9.47 -1.16
CA SER A 62 -0.51 -8.29 -2.01
C SER A 62 -0.84 -6.97 -1.31
N VAL A 63 -1.35 -7.03 -0.09
CA VAL A 63 -1.82 -5.85 0.64
C VAL A 63 -0.63 -5.03 1.13
N SER A 64 -0.63 -3.75 0.80
CA SER A 64 0.42 -2.80 1.18
C SER A 64 -0.17 -1.51 1.74
N ALA A 65 0.41 -1.01 2.82
CA ALA A 65 -0.04 0.22 3.46
C ALA A 65 0.56 1.45 2.76
N TYR A 66 -0.24 2.51 2.68
CA TYR A 66 0.25 3.81 2.20
C TYR A 66 1.15 4.44 3.26
N THR A 67 2.28 4.97 2.83
CA THR A 67 3.28 5.59 3.73
C THR A 67 2.93 7.02 4.14
N ASP A 68 1.86 7.61 3.61
CA ASP A 68 1.51 9.03 3.71
C ASP A 68 2.51 9.96 3.02
N VAL A 69 3.37 9.41 2.18
CA VAL A 69 4.38 10.18 1.43
C VAL A 69 4.17 9.96 -0.06
N ASP A 70 4.22 11.06 -0.81
CA ASP A 70 4.15 11.03 -2.27
C ASP A 70 5.51 11.41 -2.84
N VAL A 71 5.93 10.74 -3.90
CA VAL A 71 7.24 10.93 -4.53
C VAL A 71 7.05 11.10 -6.03
N VAL A 72 7.77 12.04 -6.61
CA VAL A 72 7.76 12.28 -8.06
C VAL A 72 8.54 11.18 -8.77
N GLY A 73 7.96 10.64 -9.83
CA GLY A 73 8.60 9.62 -10.67
C GLY A 73 9.42 10.19 -11.81
N GLU A 74 10.08 9.30 -12.55
CA GLU A 74 10.79 9.68 -13.78
C GLU A 74 9.84 10.24 -14.84
N ASP A 75 8.58 9.87 -14.79
CA ASP A 75 7.50 10.40 -15.62
C ASP A 75 7.07 11.82 -15.23
N LYS A 76 7.67 12.40 -14.18
CA LYS A 76 7.39 13.71 -13.60
C LYS A 76 6.02 13.83 -12.94
N PHE A 77 5.32 12.72 -12.77
CA PHE A 77 4.06 12.69 -12.01
C PHE A 77 4.31 12.31 -10.56
N LEU A 78 3.43 12.80 -9.69
CA LEU A 78 3.46 12.49 -8.26
C LEU A 78 2.79 11.15 -8.02
N HIS A 79 3.50 10.24 -7.35
CA HIS A 79 3.02 8.91 -7.02
C HIS A 79 2.86 8.71 -5.52
N ARG A 80 1.78 8.08 -5.11
CA ARG A 80 1.63 7.63 -3.73
C ARG A 80 2.57 6.46 -3.48
N VAL A 81 3.30 6.53 -2.38
CA VAL A 81 4.26 5.48 -2.02
C VAL A 81 3.61 4.52 -1.03
N PHE A 82 3.59 3.26 -1.38
CA PHE A 82 3.11 2.16 -0.53
C PHE A 82 4.29 1.29 -0.10
N GLU A 83 4.09 0.53 0.97
CA GLU A 83 5.06 -0.48 1.36
C GLU A 83 5.37 -1.42 0.18
N ASN A 84 6.61 -1.83 0.04
CA ASN A 84 7.16 -2.64 -1.05
C ASN A 84 7.38 -1.90 -2.37
N ASP A 85 7.06 -0.63 -2.47
CA ASP A 85 7.39 0.16 -3.65
C ASP A 85 8.89 0.36 -3.76
N VAL A 86 9.35 0.62 -4.98
CA VAL A 86 10.76 0.80 -5.28
C VAL A 86 11.03 2.27 -5.56
N LEU A 87 11.98 2.84 -4.83
CA LEU A 87 12.41 4.22 -4.98
C LEU A 87 13.90 4.28 -5.32
N SER A 88 14.28 5.36 -5.97
CA SER A 88 15.69 5.66 -6.26
C SER A 88 16.14 6.86 -5.45
N TYR A 89 17.37 6.82 -4.98
CA TYR A 89 18.03 7.91 -4.29
C TYR A 89 19.48 7.98 -4.73
N ASP A 90 19.86 9.09 -5.34
CA ASP A 90 21.24 9.34 -5.79
C ASP A 90 21.86 8.16 -6.56
N GLY A 91 21.10 7.57 -7.48
CA GLY A 91 21.51 6.44 -8.28
C GLY A 91 21.38 5.07 -7.63
N HIS A 92 21.01 5.02 -6.35
CA HIS A 92 20.74 3.78 -5.62
C HIS A 92 19.26 3.42 -5.67
N VAL A 93 18.98 2.15 -5.79
CA VAL A 93 17.60 1.64 -5.82
C VAL A 93 17.30 0.91 -4.53
N GLY A 94 16.18 1.24 -3.89
CA GLY A 94 15.79 0.65 -2.62
C GLY A 94 14.31 0.32 -2.57
N VAL A 95 13.94 -0.44 -1.56
CA VAL A 95 12.56 -0.92 -1.34
C VAL A 95 12.01 -0.33 -0.04
N VAL A 96 10.77 0.12 -0.09
CA VAL A 96 10.09 0.70 1.07
C VAL A 96 9.59 -0.40 1.99
N LYS A 97 9.98 -0.33 3.27
CA LYS A 97 9.54 -1.26 4.31
C LYS A 97 9.21 -0.49 5.59
N TYR A 98 8.29 -1.06 6.37
CA TYR A 98 7.96 -0.52 7.68
C TYR A 98 8.94 -1.03 8.73
N ASP A 99 9.55 -0.11 9.48
CA ASP A 99 10.41 -0.44 10.61
C ASP A 99 9.57 -0.42 11.89
N LYS A 100 9.29 -1.60 12.43
CA LYS A 100 8.45 -1.76 13.62
C LYS A 100 9.08 -1.17 14.87
N GLU A 101 10.39 -1.22 14.99
CA GLU A 101 11.11 -0.69 16.16
C GLU A 101 11.03 0.83 16.23
N LEU A 102 11.18 1.49 15.09
CA LEU A 102 11.14 2.95 15.00
C LEU A 102 9.77 3.49 14.62
N CYS A 103 8.80 2.61 14.37
CA CYS A 103 7.42 2.97 13.98
C CYS A 103 7.39 3.93 12.79
N LYS A 104 8.20 3.66 11.77
CA LYS A 104 8.26 4.51 10.58
C LYS A 104 8.63 3.70 9.34
N PHE A 105 8.30 4.26 8.18
CA PHE A 105 8.71 3.68 6.92
C PHE A 105 10.14 4.09 6.58
N LYS A 106 10.89 3.15 6.02
CA LYS A 106 12.25 3.36 5.54
C LYS A 106 12.40 2.82 4.14
N VAL A 107 13.35 3.37 3.41
CA VAL A 107 13.80 2.83 2.12
C VAL A 107 15.09 2.08 2.37
N TYR A 108 15.07 0.77 2.09
CA TYR A 108 16.22 -0.10 2.30
C TYR A 108 16.97 -0.29 1.00
N PHE A 109 18.21 0.17 1.00
CA PHE A 109 19.16 -0.02 -0.10
C PHE A 109 20.08 -1.19 0.25
N LYS A 110 20.95 -1.58 -0.69
CA LYS A 110 21.85 -2.72 -0.50
C LYS A 110 22.76 -2.55 0.72
N GLU A 111 23.28 -1.34 0.96
CA GLU A 111 24.28 -1.08 1.99
C GLU A 111 23.83 -0.12 3.07
N PHE A 112 22.69 0.53 2.92
CA PHE A 112 22.19 1.51 3.87
C PHE A 112 20.67 1.64 3.81
N ALA A 113 20.10 2.35 4.78
CA ALA A 113 18.68 2.63 4.80
C ALA A 113 18.45 4.10 5.14
N LEU A 114 17.40 4.69 4.56
CA LEU A 114 17.01 6.07 4.82
C LEU A 114 15.57 6.12 5.28
N SER A 115 15.27 7.02 6.20
CA SER A 115 13.89 7.29 6.60
C SER A 115 13.13 7.93 5.43
N LEU A 116 11.88 7.51 5.25
CA LEU A 116 10.98 8.11 4.26
C LEU A 116 9.97 9.00 5.00
N ASN A 117 9.98 10.29 4.71
CA ASN A 117 9.05 11.24 5.29
C ASN A 117 8.77 12.38 4.31
N LYS A 118 7.85 13.27 4.68
CA LYS A 118 7.47 14.39 3.82
C LYS A 118 8.60 15.41 3.61
N LEU A 119 9.54 15.48 4.55
CA LEU A 119 10.65 16.43 4.47
C LEU A 119 11.71 16.02 3.45
N ASN A 120 11.94 14.72 3.29
CA ASN A 120 12.95 14.20 2.37
C ASN A 120 12.39 13.56 1.11
N ALA A 121 11.08 13.57 0.93
CA ALA A 121 10.43 12.96 -0.23
C ALA A 121 10.99 13.48 -1.57
N HIS A 122 11.37 14.76 -1.63
CA HIS A 122 11.91 15.38 -2.84
C HIS A 122 13.27 14.81 -3.27
N LYS A 123 13.96 14.10 -2.39
CA LYS A 123 15.25 13.47 -2.67
C LYS A 123 15.12 12.12 -3.37
N PHE A 124 13.93 11.55 -3.36
CA PHE A 124 13.66 10.24 -3.95
C PHE A 124 12.98 10.39 -5.31
N ILE A 125 13.15 9.35 -6.12
CA ILE A 125 12.44 9.21 -7.40
C ILE A 125 11.65 7.91 -7.35
N TYR A 126 10.37 7.96 -7.67
CA TYR A 126 9.51 6.78 -7.71
C TYR A 126 9.84 5.94 -8.96
N ILE A 127 10.15 4.67 -8.77
CA ILE A 127 10.52 3.76 -9.87
C ILE A 127 9.34 2.89 -10.27
N LYS A 128 8.79 2.12 -9.33
CA LYS A 128 7.65 1.23 -9.60
C LYS A 128 6.95 0.79 -8.33
N GLY A 129 5.71 0.36 -8.47
CA GLY A 129 4.97 -0.34 -7.42
C GLY A 129 5.37 -1.81 -7.32
N ALA A 130 5.00 -2.38 -6.20
CA ALA A 130 5.21 -3.81 -5.96
C ALA A 130 4.29 -4.66 -6.82
#